data_200969e6a4cdffea31c5e604f5436e54
#
_entry.id   200969e6a4cdffea31c5e604f5436e54
#
_cell.length_a   1.000
_cell.length_b   1.000
_cell.length_c   1.000
_cell.angle_alpha   90.00
_cell.angle_beta   90.00
_cell.angle_gamma   90.00
#
_symmetry.space_group_name_H-M   'P 1'
#
loop_
_entity.id
_entity.type
_entity.pdbx_description
1 polymer ?
#
loop_
_entity_poly.entity_id
_entity_poly.type
_entity_poly.pdbx_seq_one_letter_code
_entity_poly.pdbx_strand_id
1 'polypeptide(L)'
;MDLLKEWRRNKKVFAAIMTIALPAIADLFAQTLLGFFDMLMVGRLGPEAISSVGVGNAPLNAVTPIFFAVSIGTTALVSRAYGSRDRKEGKNALAQSLILSIPISLGITLLIFIFREKTLELVGRADDMNLVMTNQYYSTVLLGMPFLCFNVVFFAAYRSISKANMPMIANILSIFSNILFNYLFIFVFGWGVMGAGIATTISRGMITCIFIYTTFFTKRFWVSIPLQKLKVFDKKMSIRILKVGIPAAIEQGIFRIGMLIFEMMVISLGTMAYTAHKIALTAESFSYNMGFGFAVAGTALVGQQLGKGSAKDAHRDALATTTLAIFAMSIFGLMFFILPGTIIYMFTDEPEIKEMATVALRLVSICQPFQAVSMVLSGCLRGAGDTKAVLWITAIGMYVIRIPLTYFFLYKIDTGLSGAWIVMTIDLAFRSMACYRVFKKGKWSYVSV
;
A
#
# COMPACT_ATOMS: atom_id res chain seq x y z
N MET A 1 -11.44 38.98 15.09
CA MET A 1 -10.03 38.53 15.20
C MET A 1 -9.93 37.00 15.24
N ASP A 2 -10.91 36.29 15.84
CA ASP A 2 -10.89 34.82 15.95
C ASP A 2 -11.17 34.09 14.65
N LEU A 3 -12.08 34.56 13.82
CA LEU A 3 -12.38 33.98 12.50
C LEU A 3 -11.17 34.00 11.54
N LEU A 4 -10.39 35.10 11.56
CA LEU A 4 -9.16 35.20 10.75
C LEU A 4 -8.05 34.25 11.25
N LYS A 5 -7.95 34.05 12.59
CA LYS A 5 -7.02 33.07 13.18
C LYS A 5 -7.42 31.65 12.83
N GLU A 6 -8.71 31.37 12.88
CA GLU A 6 -9.25 30.05 12.54
C GLU A 6 -9.09 29.73 11.05
N TRP A 7 -9.39 30.69 10.16
CA TRP A 7 -9.16 30.57 8.72
C TRP A 7 -7.68 30.33 8.39
N ARG A 8 -6.75 31.14 8.98
CA ARG A 8 -5.30 30.95 8.79
C ARG A 8 -4.82 29.59 9.31
N ARG A 9 -5.37 29.10 10.41
CA ARG A 9 -5.08 27.79 10.99
C ARG A 9 -5.53 26.69 10.06
N ASN A 10 -6.76 26.77 9.55
CA ASN A 10 -7.32 25.79 8.62
C ASN A 10 -6.54 25.73 7.30
N LYS A 11 -6.12 26.88 6.76
CA LYS A 11 -5.24 26.97 5.59
C LYS A 11 -3.88 26.28 5.81
N LYS A 12 -3.29 26.44 6.99
CA LYS A 12 -2.02 25.75 7.33
C LYS A 12 -2.21 24.23 7.43
N VAL A 13 -3.29 23.75 8.02
CA VAL A 13 -3.61 22.31 8.09
C VAL A 13 -3.82 21.74 6.71
N PHE A 14 -4.62 22.41 5.87
CA PHE A 14 -4.83 22.02 4.48
C PHE A 14 -3.50 21.91 3.71
N ALA A 15 -2.65 22.94 3.78
CA ALA A 15 -1.34 22.92 3.12
C ALA A 15 -0.46 21.77 3.63
N ALA A 16 -0.44 21.51 4.93
CA ALA A 16 0.33 20.40 5.52
C ALA A 16 -0.16 19.04 5.01
N ILE A 17 -1.48 18.85 4.92
CA ILE A 17 -2.07 17.61 4.38
C ILE A 17 -1.66 17.45 2.91
N MET A 18 -1.86 18.48 2.08
CA MET A 18 -1.57 18.41 0.65
C MET A 18 -0.09 18.24 0.34
N THR A 19 0.81 18.78 1.17
CA THR A 19 2.26 18.59 1.02
C THR A 19 2.69 17.13 1.14
N ILE A 20 1.91 16.29 1.85
CA ILE A 20 2.20 14.85 1.97
C ILE A 20 1.29 14.03 1.06
N ALA A 21 -0.02 14.35 1.03
CA ALA A 21 -1.00 13.58 0.29
C ALA A 21 -0.78 13.64 -1.23
N LEU A 22 -0.63 14.83 -1.82
CA LEU A 22 -0.47 14.96 -3.28
C LEU A 22 0.74 14.20 -3.83
N PRO A 23 1.96 14.34 -3.26
CA PRO A 23 3.08 13.53 -3.73
C PRO A 23 2.88 12.02 -3.51
N ALA A 24 2.21 11.62 -2.42
CA ALA A 24 1.92 10.20 -2.18
C ALA A 24 0.89 9.65 -3.19
N ILE A 25 -0.13 10.43 -3.53
CA ILE A 25 -1.11 10.10 -4.58
C ILE A 25 -0.41 9.99 -5.94
N ALA A 26 0.39 10.99 -6.31
CA ALA A 26 1.14 10.97 -7.57
C ALA A 26 2.09 9.78 -7.67
N ASP A 27 2.72 9.40 -6.57
CA ASP A 27 3.58 8.23 -6.45
C ASP A 27 2.81 6.92 -6.71
N LEU A 28 1.62 6.76 -6.14
CA LEU A 28 0.77 5.58 -6.34
C LEU A 28 0.23 5.48 -7.77
N PHE A 29 -0.19 6.60 -8.36
CA PHE A 29 -0.58 6.63 -9.77
C PHE A 29 0.58 6.26 -10.69
N ALA A 30 1.77 6.79 -10.42
CA ALA A 30 2.98 6.47 -11.17
C ALA A 30 3.32 4.98 -11.09
N GLN A 31 3.17 4.34 -9.91
CA GLN A 31 3.35 2.89 -9.76
C GLN A 31 2.30 2.08 -10.54
N THR A 32 1.05 2.54 -10.60
CA THR A 32 0.00 1.90 -11.41
C THR A 32 0.36 1.96 -12.90
N LEU A 33 0.83 3.11 -13.37
CA LEU A 33 1.31 3.28 -14.76
C LEU A 33 2.53 2.38 -15.06
N LEU A 34 3.46 2.26 -14.12
CA LEU A 34 4.59 1.35 -14.27
C LEU A 34 4.13 -0.09 -14.51
N GLY A 35 3.23 -0.59 -13.66
CA GLY A 35 2.68 -1.94 -13.82
C GLY A 35 2.00 -2.16 -15.18
N PHE A 36 1.33 -1.12 -15.70
CA PHE A 36 0.74 -1.15 -17.04
C PHE A 36 1.81 -1.22 -18.15
N PHE A 37 2.85 -0.41 -18.08
CA PHE A 37 3.95 -0.44 -19.05
C PHE A 37 4.72 -1.75 -19.00
N ASP A 38 5.01 -2.28 -17.82
CA ASP A 38 5.65 -3.59 -17.64
C ASP A 38 4.83 -4.69 -18.33
N MET A 39 3.50 -4.69 -18.10
CA MET A 39 2.61 -5.68 -18.69
C MET A 39 2.53 -5.55 -20.22
N LEU A 40 2.52 -4.31 -20.76
CA LEU A 40 2.57 -4.08 -22.20
C LEU A 40 3.85 -4.61 -22.85
N MET A 41 5.00 -4.39 -22.21
CA MET A 41 6.29 -4.84 -22.75
C MET A 41 6.44 -6.36 -22.66
N VAL A 42 6.08 -6.97 -21.54
CA VAL A 42 6.07 -8.42 -21.36
C VAL A 42 5.04 -9.08 -22.28
N GLY A 43 3.90 -8.44 -22.50
CA GLY A 43 2.84 -8.94 -23.37
C GLY A 43 3.26 -9.14 -24.82
N ARG A 44 4.23 -8.36 -25.30
CA ARG A 44 4.82 -8.55 -26.64
C ARG A 44 5.65 -9.83 -26.78
N LEU A 45 6.04 -10.47 -25.68
CA LEU A 45 6.72 -11.76 -25.67
C LEU A 45 5.75 -12.95 -25.78
N GLY A 46 4.45 -12.70 -25.67
CA GLY A 46 3.39 -13.72 -25.79
C GLY A 46 2.66 -14.02 -24.46
N PRO A 47 1.57 -14.81 -24.54
CA PRO A 47 0.73 -15.13 -23.38
C PRO A 47 1.48 -15.89 -22.28
N GLU A 48 2.41 -16.75 -22.64
CA GLU A 48 3.24 -17.52 -21.69
C GLU A 48 4.10 -16.60 -20.79
N ALA A 49 4.64 -15.51 -21.38
CA ALA A 49 5.42 -14.55 -20.65
C ALA A 49 4.57 -13.78 -19.62
N ILE A 50 3.33 -13.39 -19.99
CA ILE A 50 2.38 -12.73 -19.09
C ILE A 50 2.06 -13.65 -17.91
N SER A 51 1.72 -14.92 -18.19
CA SER A 51 1.43 -15.93 -17.17
C SER A 51 2.64 -16.14 -16.25
N SER A 52 3.84 -16.30 -16.81
CA SER A 52 5.09 -16.50 -16.07
C SER A 52 5.40 -15.35 -15.11
N VAL A 53 5.20 -14.10 -15.55
CA VAL A 53 5.37 -12.90 -14.70
C VAL A 53 4.31 -12.83 -13.61
N GLY A 54 3.05 -13.15 -13.93
CA GLY A 54 1.95 -13.17 -12.98
C GLY A 54 2.18 -14.18 -11.85
N VAL A 55 2.50 -15.42 -12.21
CA VAL A 55 2.79 -16.50 -11.25
C VAL A 55 4.05 -16.20 -10.44
N GLY A 56 5.13 -15.71 -11.07
CA GLY A 56 6.36 -15.36 -10.38
C GLY A 56 6.20 -14.21 -9.38
N ASN A 57 5.29 -13.26 -9.62
CA ASN A 57 5.02 -12.17 -8.67
C ASN A 57 4.17 -12.58 -7.46
N ALA A 58 3.35 -13.60 -7.55
CA ALA A 58 2.42 -13.98 -6.49
C ALA A 58 3.09 -14.29 -5.14
N PRO A 59 4.14 -15.16 -5.07
CA PRO A 59 4.85 -15.41 -3.82
C PRO A 59 5.57 -14.16 -3.28
N LEU A 60 6.13 -13.33 -4.16
CA LEU A 60 6.84 -12.10 -3.78
C LEU A 60 5.88 -11.08 -3.13
N ASN A 61 4.66 -10.97 -3.67
CA ASN A 61 3.62 -10.12 -3.11
C ASN A 61 3.12 -10.63 -1.75
N ALA A 62 3.12 -11.93 -1.52
CA ALA A 62 2.68 -12.52 -0.24
C ALA A 62 3.60 -12.14 0.93
N VAL A 63 4.91 -11.93 0.72
CA VAL A 63 5.87 -11.56 1.78
C VAL A 63 6.04 -10.06 1.97
N THR A 64 5.58 -9.25 1.04
CA THR A 64 5.67 -7.77 1.10
C THR A 64 5.12 -7.18 2.43
N PRO A 65 4.03 -7.68 3.04
CA PRO A 65 3.54 -7.19 4.33
C PRO A 65 4.57 -7.21 5.44
N ILE A 66 5.55 -8.11 5.41
CA ILE A 66 6.60 -8.19 6.44
C ILE A 66 7.52 -6.97 6.34
N PHE A 67 7.82 -6.49 5.15
CA PHE A 67 8.61 -5.27 4.95
C PHE A 67 7.86 -4.02 5.43
N PHE A 68 6.53 -4.00 5.26
CA PHE A 68 5.68 -2.93 5.78
C PHE A 68 5.69 -2.85 7.31
N ALA A 69 5.95 -3.96 8.03
CA ALA A 69 6.10 -3.91 9.48
C ALA A 69 7.16 -2.90 9.92
N VAL A 70 8.36 -3.00 9.37
CA VAL A 70 9.46 -2.08 9.70
C VAL A 70 9.11 -0.66 9.28
N SER A 71 8.51 -0.49 8.10
CA SER A 71 8.09 0.81 7.56
C SER A 71 7.07 1.53 8.46
N ILE A 72 6.04 0.82 8.95
CA ILE A 72 5.01 1.40 9.83
C ILE A 72 5.61 1.78 11.18
N GLY A 73 6.46 0.92 11.77
CA GLY A 73 7.21 1.24 12.99
C GLY A 73 8.11 2.47 12.80
N THR A 74 8.81 2.55 11.67
CA THR A 74 9.62 3.72 11.30
C THR A 74 8.77 4.98 11.23
N THR A 75 7.61 4.92 10.56
CA THR A 75 6.71 6.08 10.42
C THR A 75 6.25 6.59 11.78
N ALA A 76 5.80 5.71 12.67
CA ALA A 76 5.30 6.09 13.99
C ALA A 76 6.39 6.76 14.85
N LEU A 77 7.60 6.20 14.87
CA LEU A 77 8.69 6.72 15.70
C LEU A 77 9.33 7.98 15.10
N VAL A 78 9.63 7.99 13.81
CA VAL A 78 10.27 9.14 13.13
C VAL A 78 9.32 10.34 13.11
N SER A 79 8.02 10.15 12.86
CA SER A 79 7.06 11.26 12.87
C SER A 79 6.91 11.87 14.26
N ARG A 80 6.88 11.04 15.32
CA ARG A 80 6.89 11.52 16.70
C ARG A 80 8.14 12.31 17.04
N ALA A 81 9.30 11.74 16.74
CA ALA A 81 10.60 12.40 16.96
C ALA A 81 10.71 13.72 16.18
N TYR A 82 10.16 13.77 14.96
CA TYR A 82 10.09 15.01 14.18
C TYR A 82 9.19 16.05 14.84
N GLY A 83 8.04 15.63 15.35
CA GLY A 83 7.10 16.49 16.07
C GLY A 83 7.70 17.07 17.35
N SER A 84 8.36 16.27 18.18
CA SER A 84 9.05 16.69 19.42
C SER A 84 10.36 17.45 19.14
N ARG A 85 10.79 17.54 17.88
CA ARG A 85 12.12 18.08 17.48
C ARG A 85 13.31 17.31 18.02
N ASP A 86 13.11 16.07 18.51
CA ASP A 86 14.20 15.20 18.94
C ASP A 86 14.88 14.53 17.73
N ARG A 87 15.84 15.27 17.17
CA ARG A 87 16.59 14.82 16.00
C ARG A 87 17.47 13.59 16.32
N LYS A 88 17.88 13.41 17.58
CA LYS A 88 18.71 12.26 17.99
C LYS A 88 17.88 10.98 17.97
N GLU A 89 16.67 11.03 18.54
CA GLU A 89 15.74 9.90 18.55
C GLU A 89 15.30 9.53 17.12
N GLY A 90 14.90 10.51 16.28
CA GLY A 90 14.48 10.24 14.91
C GLY A 90 15.58 9.62 14.04
N LYS A 91 16.83 10.10 14.20
CA LYS A 91 17.99 9.51 13.52
C LYS A 91 18.30 8.11 14.01
N ASN A 92 18.11 7.84 15.31
CA ASN A 92 18.29 6.50 15.87
C ASN A 92 17.19 5.56 15.37
N ALA A 93 15.93 6.00 15.35
CA ALA A 93 14.83 5.22 14.82
C ALA A 93 15.06 4.80 13.35
N LEU A 94 15.47 5.73 12.48
CA LEU A 94 15.81 5.38 11.09
C LEU A 94 17.00 4.42 11.01
N ALA A 95 18.08 4.66 11.77
CA ALA A 95 19.25 3.78 11.75
C ALA A 95 18.89 2.35 12.17
N GLN A 96 18.11 2.19 13.26
CA GLN A 96 17.67 0.88 13.71
C GLN A 96 16.70 0.21 12.74
N SER A 97 15.82 0.98 12.08
CA SER A 97 14.95 0.45 11.03
C SER A 97 15.74 -0.10 9.85
N LEU A 98 16.81 0.58 9.42
CA LEU A 98 17.70 0.09 8.36
C LEU A 98 18.49 -1.15 8.80
N ILE A 99 18.99 -1.17 10.04
CA ILE A 99 19.69 -2.33 10.61
C ILE A 99 18.75 -3.55 10.65
N LEU A 100 17.50 -3.38 11.10
CA LEU A 100 16.50 -4.45 11.11
C LEU A 100 16.11 -4.93 9.71
N SER A 101 16.13 -4.03 8.73
CA SER A 101 15.81 -4.38 7.34
C SER A 101 16.81 -5.35 6.72
N ILE A 102 18.08 -5.34 7.15
CA ILE A 102 19.13 -6.23 6.63
C ILE A 102 18.78 -7.70 6.88
N PRO A 103 18.70 -8.18 8.16
CA PRO A 103 18.42 -9.59 8.42
C PRO A 103 17.01 -10.01 7.96
N ILE A 104 16.02 -9.11 8.04
CA ILE A 104 14.66 -9.43 7.61
C ILE A 104 14.62 -9.64 6.08
N SER A 105 15.18 -8.71 5.31
CA SER A 105 15.15 -8.81 3.84
C SER A 105 16.01 -9.95 3.31
N LEU A 106 17.23 -10.10 3.83
CA LEU A 106 18.12 -11.19 3.42
C LEU A 106 17.59 -12.54 3.86
N GLY A 107 17.08 -12.67 5.09
CA GLY A 107 16.51 -13.91 5.60
C GLY A 107 15.29 -14.35 4.78
N ILE A 108 14.37 -13.44 4.46
CA ILE A 108 13.22 -13.74 3.61
C ILE A 108 13.66 -14.09 2.19
N THR A 109 14.57 -13.31 1.60
CA THR A 109 15.07 -13.58 0.24
C THR A 109 15.74 -14.96 0.18
N LEU A 110 16.57 -15.30 1.15
CA LEU A 110 17.24 -16.60 1.22
C LEU A 110 16.23 -17.75 1.42
N LEU A 111 15.28 -17.59 2.33
CA LEU A 111 14.25 -18.59 2.58
C LEU A 111 13.44 -18.88 1.31
N ILE A 112 12.98 -17.82 0.63
CA ILE A 112 12.25 -17.97 -0.62
C ILE A 112 13.13 -18.58 -1.72
N PHE A 113 14.41 -18.20 -1.77
CA PHE A 113 15.34 -18.75 -2.77
C PHE A 113 15.55 -20.26 -2.58
N ILE A 114 15.68 -20.72 -1.33
CA ILE A 114 15.83 -22.15 -1.00
C ILE A 114 14.57 -22.93 -1.39
N PHE A 115 13.38 -22.37 -1.13
CA PHE A 115 12.10 -23.04 -1.39
C PHE A 115 11.45 -22.60 -2.73
N ARG A 116 12.20 -22.00 -3.65
CA ARG A 116 11.66 -21.39 -4.88
C ARG A 116 10.83 -22.35 -5.72
N GLU A 117 11.29 -23.57 -5.93
CA GLU A 117 10.58 -24.57 -6.71
C GLU A 117 9.24 -24.95 -6.07
N LYS A 118 9.25 -25.25 -4.75
CA LYS A 118 8.03 -25.56 -4.01
C LYS A 118 7.04 -24.39 -3.97
N THR A 119 7.53 -23.15 -3.89
CA THR A 119 6.65 -21.97 -3.89
C THR A 119 6.01 -21.75 -5.26
N LEU A 120 6.70 -22.04 -6.34
CA LEU A 120 6.16 -21.95 -7.70
C LEU A 120 5.16 -23.09 -7.99
N GLU A 121 5.46 -24.32 -7.58
CA GLU A 121 4.53 -25.47 -7.66
C GLU A 121 3.22 -25.21 -6.91
N LEU A 122 3.28 -24.56 -5.75
CA LEU A 122 2.11 -24.25 -4.94
C LEU A 122 1.17 -23.22 -5.59
N VAL A 123 1.71 -22.31 -6.39
CA VAL A 123 0.98 -21.20 -7.02
C VAL A 123 0.54 -21.54 -8.44
N GLY A 124 1.34 -22.30 -9.18
CA GLY A 124 1.07 -22.69 -10.56
C GLY A 124 0.60 -24.13 -10.70
N ARG A 125 -0.36 -24.39 -11.59
CA ARG A 125 -0.62 -25.76 -12.05
C ARG A 125 0.54 -26.18 -12.96
N ALA A 126 1.19 -27.30 -12.63
CA ALA A 126 2.41 -27.75 -13.28
C ALA A 126 2.26 -27.99 -14.82
N ASP A 127 1.03 -28.23 -15.28
CA ASP A 127 0.76 -28.66 -16.65
C ASP A 127 0.67 -27.49 -17.68
N ASP A 128 0.38 -26.25 -17.23
CA ASP A 128 0.10 -25.10 -18.09
C ASP A 128 1.19 -24.01 -18.06
N MET A 129 2.31 -24.23 -17.36
CA MET A 129 3.26 -23.17 -17.05
C MET A 129 4.64 -23.41 -17.63
N ASN A 130 5.19 -22.41 -18.33
CA ASN A 130 6.60 -22.41 -18.69
C ASN A 130 7.46 -22.16 -17.43
N LEU A 131 7.76 -23.24 -16.68
CA LEU A 131 8.51 -23.22 -15.43
C LEU A 131 9.88 -22.54 -15.58
N VAL A 132 10.52 -22.68 -16.75
CA VAL A 132 11.82 -22.07 -17.02
C VAL A 132 11.71 -20.55 -17.03
N MET A 133 10.76 -20.00 -17.79
CA MET A 133 10.53 -18.54 -17.85
C MET A 133 10.11 -17.99 -16.50
N THR A 134 9.20 -18.69 -15.81
CA THR A 134 8.74 -18.27 -14.47
C THR A 134 9.89 -18.25 -13.47
N ASN A 135 10.75 -19.26 -13.44
CA ASN A 135 11.88 -19.34 -12.52
C ASN A 135 12.95 -18.27 -12.86
N GLN A 136 13.18 -17.98 -14.14
CA GLN A 136 14.08 -16.90 -14.57
C GLN A 136 13.60 -15.53 -14.06
N TYR A 137 12.32 -15.19 -14.29
CA TYR A 137 11.73 -13.95 -13.81
C TYR A 137 11.76 -13.89 -12.29
N TYR A 138 11.26 -14.93 -11.63
CA TYR A 138 11.14 -15.01 -10.18
C TYR A 138 12.49 -14.84 -9.47
N SER A 139 13.53 -15.56 -9.93
CA SER A 139 14.86 -15.49 -9.35
C SER A 139 15.49 -14.11 -9.50
N THR A 140 15.29 -13.44 -10.63
CA THR A 140 15.83 -12.10 -10.88
C THR A 140 15.11 -11.02 -10.06
N VAL A 141 13.78 -11.07 -9.91
CA VAL A 141 13.03 -10.13 -9.08
C VAL A 141 13.27 -10.37 -7.58
N LEU A 142 13.51 -11.64 -7.19
CA LEU A 142 13.83 -12.00 -5.82
C LEU A 142 15.11 -11.31 -5.31
N LEU A 143 16.13 -11.15 -6.17
CA LEU A 143 17.33 -10.38 -5.85
C LEU A 143 17.03 -8.89 -5.57
N GLY A 144 15.91 -8.38 -6.07
CA GLY A 144 15.43 -7.02 -5.82
C GLY A 144 14.67 -6.83 -4.50
N MET A 145 14.35 -7.91 -3.76
CA MET A 145 13.57 -7.82 -2.52
C MET A 145 14.27 -7.07 -1.37
N PRO A 146 15.58 -7.21 -1.16
CA PRO A 146 16.28 -6.37 -0.20
C PRO A 146 16.16 -4.88 -0.50
N PHE A 147 16.30 -4.48 -1.77
CA PHE A 147 16.11 -3.08 -2.18
C PHE A 147 14.69 -2.60 -1.90
N LEU A 148 13.67 -3.42 -2.17
CA LEU A 148 12.29 -3.10 -1.84
C LEU A 148 12.10 -2.83 -0.35
N CYS A 149 12.66 -3.68 0.52
CA CYS A 149 12.62 -3.49 1.98
C CYS A 149 13.24 -2.17 2.41
N PHE A 150 14.42 -1.83 1.90
CA PHE A 150 15.05 -0.53 2.19
C PHE A 150 14.22 0.64 1.67
N ASN A 151 13.69 0.54 0.46
CA ASN A 151 12.91 1.61 -0.16
C ASN A 151 11.67 1.96 0.67
N VAL A 152 10.89 0.97 1.16
CA VAL A 152 9.71 1.24 1.98
C VAL A 152 10.06 1.90 3.31
N VAL A 153 11.22 1.59 3.90
CA VAL A 153 11.72 2.23 5.13
C VAL A 153 12.17 3.67 4.87
N PHE A 154 12.91 3.92 3.80
CA PHE A 154 13.28 5.29 3.41
C PHE A 154 12.05 6.13 3.10
N PHE A 155 11.08 5.60 2.35
CA PHE A 155 9.82 6.29 2.06
C PHE A 155 9.08 6.67 3.33
N ALA A 156 8.99 5.75 4.29
CA ALA A 156 8.39 5.99 5.59
C ALA A 156 9.08 7.15 6.33
N ALA A 157 10.41 7.14 6.40
CA ALA A 157 11.19 8.17 7.07
C ALA A 157 11.03 9.56 6.42
N TYR A 158 11.12 9.66 5.10
CA TYR A 158 10.98 10.95 4.39
C TYR A 158 9.55 11.48 4.44
N ARG A 159 8.53 10.63 4.31
CA ARG A 159 7.11 11.03 4.48
C ARG A 159 6.83 11.49 5.91
N SER A 160 7.45 10.86 6.91
CA SER A 160 7.31 11.22 8.33
C SER A 160 7.82 12.63 8.67
N ILE A 161 8.73 13.17 7.90
CA ILE A 161 9.26 14.55 8.04
C ILE A 161 8.66 15.53 7.03
N SER A 162 7.49 15.21 6.46
CA SER A 162 6.79 16.01 5.44
C SER A 162 7.60 16.28 4.17
N LYS A 163 8.52 15.37 3.81
CA LYS A 163 9.32 15.41 2.57
C LYS A 163 8.87 14.33 1.58
N ALA A 164 7.56 14.18 1.39
CA ALA A 164 6.96 13.18 0.51
C ALA A 164 7.34 13.36 -0.97
N ASN A 165 7.79 14.53 -1.38
CA ASN A 165 8.31 14.78 -2.74
C ASN A 165 9.54 13.94 -3.06
N MET A 166 10.37 13.59 -2.06
CA MET A 166 11.58 12.78 -2.31
C MET A 166 11.24 11.35 -2.75
N PRO A 167 10.40 10.58 -2.03
CA PRO A 167 9.89 9.29 -2.52
C PRO A 167 9.24 9.38 -3.90
N MET A 168 8.39 10.38 -4.14
CA MET A 168 7.73 10.58 -5.43
C MET A 168 8.73 10.76 -6.57
N ILE A 169 9.69 11.67 -6.43
CA ILE A 169 10.70 11.94 -7.46
C ILE A 169 11.57 10.68 -7.70
N ALA A 170 12.00 10.00 -6.63
CA ALA A 170 12.81 8.80 -6.74
C ALA A 170 12.05 7.68 -7.48
N ASN A 171 10.75 7.50 -7.20
CA ASN A 171 9.92 6.53 -7.91
C ASN A 171 9.70 6.92 -9.38
N ILE A 172 9.41 8.18 -9.67
CA ILE A 172 9.27 8.64 -11.08
C ILE A 172 10.55 8.36 -11.86
N LEU A 173 11.72 8.67 -11.31
CA LEU A 173 13.01 8.37 -11.95
C LEU A 173 13.19 6.85 -12.15
N SER A 174 12.80 6.05 -11.15
CA SER A 174 12.85 4.58 -11.25
C SER A 174 11.92 4.04 -12.33
N ILE A 175 10.74 4.63 -12.52
CA ILE A 175 9.79 4.22 -13.57
C ILE A 175 10.39 4.46 -14.95
N PHE A 176 10.93 5.64 -15.21
CA PHE A 176 11.60 5.92 -16.48
C PHE A 176 12.78 4.99 -16.73
N SER A 177 13.60 4.76 -15.70
CA SER A 177 14.72 3.83 -15.78
C SER A 177 14.26 2.39 -16.04
N ASN A 178 13.18 1.96 -15.37
CA ASN A 178 12.62 0.62 -15.57
C ASN A 178 12.10 0.42 -17.00
N ILE A 179 11.36 1.38 -17.55
CA ILE A 179 10.88 1.34 -18.94
C ILE A 179 12.07 1.26 -19.91
N LEU A 180 13.11 2.07 -19.69
CA LEU A 180 14.31 2.06 -20.50
C LEU A 180 15.04 0.70 -20.43
N PHE A 181 15.26 0.18 -19.21
CA PHE A 181 15.92 -1.09 -19.01
C PHE A 181 15.09 -2.27 -19.51
N ASN A 182 13.77 -2.23 -19.37
CA ASN A 182 12.87 -3.21 -19.98
C ASN A 182 13.04 -3.23 -21.49
N TYR A 183 13.05 -2.06 -22.13
CA TYR A 183 13.28 -1.99 -23.58
C TYR A 183 14.63 -2.59 -23.98
N LEU A 184 15.70 -2.22 -23.29
CA LEU A 184 17.05 -2.71 -23.58
C LEU A 184 17.17 -4.22 -23.35
N PHE A 185 16.73 -4.72 -22.20
CA PHE A 185 16.96 -6.12 -21.81
C PHE A 185 15.99 -7.08 -22.51
N ILE A 186 14.73 -6.67 -22.71
CA ILE A 186 13.73 -7.52 -23.36
C ILE A 186 13.98 -7.57 -24.88
N PHE A 187 14.11 -6.39 -25.53
CA PHE A 187 14.05 -6.30 -26.99
C PHE A 187 15.44 -6.18 -27.64
N VAL A 188 16.36 -5.39 -27.05
CA VAL A 188 17.69 -5.19 -27.66
C VAL A 188 18.61 -6.37 -27.34
N PHE A 189 18.66 -6.81 -26.08
CA PHE A 189 19.51 -7.93 -25.66
C PHE A 189 18.81 -9.29 -25.79
N GLY A 190 17.50 -9.33 -25.99
CA GLY A 190 16.75 -10.57 -26.18
C GLY A 190 16.63 -11.45 -24.94
N TRP A 191 16.76 -10.88 -23.73
CA TRP A 191 16.71 -11.66 -22.47
C TRP A 191 15.29 -12.01 -22.04
N GLY A 192 14.27 -11.61 -22.80
CA GLY A 192 12.87 -11.96 -22.52
C GLY A 192 12.41 -11.59 -21.12
N VAL A 193 11.69 -12.50 -20.45
CA VAL A 193 11.13 -12.25 -19.10
C VAL A 193 12.21 -12.09 -18.02
N MET A 194 13.38 -12.71 -18.20
CA MET A 194 14.52 -12.50 -17.32
C MET A 194 14.97 -11.03 -17.35
N GLY A 195 14.98 -10.43 -18.55
CA GLY A 195 15.29 -9.01 -18.74
C GLY A 195 14.34 -8.09 -17.97
N ALA A 196 13.04 -8.39 -17.96
CA ALA A 196 12.05 -7.65 -17.18
C ALA A 196 12.32 -7.72 -15.66
N GLY A 197 12.68 -8.91 -15.16
CA GLY A 197 13.04 -9.09 -13.75
C GLY A 197 14.31 -8.33 -13.35
N ILE A 198 15.33 -8.33 -14.20
CA ILE A 198 16.58 -7.58 -13.99
C ILE A 198 16.31 -6.08 -14.00
N ALA A 199 15.53 -5.58 -14.97
CA ALA A 199 15.15 -4.16 -15.06
C ALA A 199 14.45 -3.70 -13.78
N THR A 200 13.50 -4.48 -13.26
CA THR A 200 12.82 -4.21 -11.99
C THR A 200 13.79 -4.16 -10.81
N THR A 201 14.72 -5.10 -10.74
CA THR A 201 15.72 -5.19 -9.68
C THR A 201 16.69 -3.99 -9.70
N ILE A 202 17.20 -3.63 -10.87
CA ILE A 202 18.08 -2.48 -11.04
C ILE A 202 17.35 -1.18 -10.68
N SER A 203 16.11 -1.01 -11.13
CA SER A 203 15.32 0.19 -10.85
C SER A 203 15.05 0.36 -9.35
N ARG A 204 14.74 -0.73 -8.62
CA ARG A 204 14.65 -0.72 -7.16
C ARG A 204 15.98 -0.37 -6.49
N GLY A 205 17.09 -0.92 -7.00
CA GLY A 205 18.45 -0.61 -6.55
C GLY A 205 18.79 0.86 -6.73
N MET A 206 18.42 1.48 -7.86
CA MET A 206 18.63 2.92 -8.11
C MET A 206 17.93 3.80 -7.06
N ILE A 207 16.66 3.50 -6.70
CA ILE A 207 15.97 4.20 -5.62
C ILE A 207 16.76 4.08 -4.32
N THR A 208 17.17 2.86 -3.98
CA THR A 208 17.97 2.60 -2.76
C THR A 208 19.26 3.43 -2.76
N CYS A 209 19.99 3.48 -3.87
CA CYS A 209 21.21 4.29 -4.02
C CYS A 209 20.95 5.80 -3.83
N ILE A 210 19.86 6.33 -4.41
CA ILE A 210 19.46 7.72 -4.22
C ILE A 210 19.22 8.01 -2.74
N PHE A 211 18.50 7.13 -2.03
CA PHE A 211 18.24 7.33 -0.61
C PHE A 211 19.46 7.10 0.29
N ILE A 212 20.33 6.18 -0.05
CA ILE A 212 21.64 6.03 0.60
C ILE A 212 22.43 7.32 0.46
N TYR A 213 22.54 7.85 -0.76
CA TYR A 213 23.25 9.11 -0.99
C TYR A 213 22.63 10.27 -0.20
N THR A 214 21.31 10.46 -0.28
CA THR A 214 20.64 11.59 0.38
C THR A 214 20.61 11.45 1.91
N THR A 215 20.60 10.24 2.44
CA THR A 215 20.54 9.99 3.89
C THR A 215 21.92 10.05 4.55
N PHE A 216 22.96 9.48 3.92
CA PHE A 216 24.27 9.33 4.54
C PHE A 216 25.30 10.39 4.10
N PHE A 217 25.25 10.84 2.87
CA PHE A 217 26.27 11.73 2.30
C PHE A 217 25.82 13.20 2.23
N THR A 218 24.49 13.48 2.25
CA THR A 218 24.00 14.86 2.34
C THR A 218 23.57 15.19 3.76
N LYS A 219 23.97 16.38 4.27
CA LYS A 219 23.49 16.87 5.58
C LYS A 219 22.20 17.69 5.46
N ARG A 220 21.56 17.66 4.29
CA ARG A 220 20.43 18.54 3.93
C ARG A 220 19.14 18.19 4.65
N PHE A 221 18.91 16.90 4.94
CA PHE A 221 17.65 16.43 5.50
C PHE A 221 17.72 16.22 7.00
N TRP A 222 16.58 16.38 7.66
CA TRP A 222 16.46 16.17 9.10
C TRP A 222 16.83 14.76 9.51
N VAL A 223 16.52 13.78 8.67
CA VAL A 223 16.82 12.34 8.86
C VAL A 223 18.22 11.93 8.39
N SER A 224 19.09 12.87 7.93
CA SER A 224 20.44 12.51 7.52
C SER A 224 21.25 11.99 8.72
N ILE A 225 21.84 10.81 8.57
CA ILE A 225 22.58 10.08 9.62
C ILE A 225 24.00 9.78 9.14
N PRO A 226 25.00 9.78 10.03
CA PRO A 226 26.33 9.32 9.67
C PRO A 226 26.36 7.78 9.60
N LEU A 227 27.14 7.21 8.66
CA LEU A 227 27.29 5.76 8.49
C LEU A 227 27.69 5.04 9.78
N GLN A 228 28.43 5.72 10.67
CA GLN A 228 28.85 5.17 11.95
C GLN A 228 27.67 4.74 12.85
N LYS A 229 26.50 5.37 12.70
CA LYS A 229 25.29 5.00 13.45
C LYS A 229 24.73 3.61 13.08
N LEU A 230 25.03 3.10 11.89
CA LEU A 230 24.66 1.75 11.49
C LEU A 230 25.48 0.65 12.20
N LYS A 231 26.60 1.01 12.83
CA LYS A 231 27.42 0.06 13.61
C LYS A 231 26.90 -0.18 15.02
N VAL A 232 25.98 0.67 15.51
CA VAL A 232 25.48 0.61 16.89
C VAL A 232 24.06 0.07 16.89
N PHE A 233 23.89 -1.14 17.41
CA PHE A 233 22.57 -1.76 17.59
C PHE A 233 21.95 -1.30 18.91
N ASP A 234 20.77 -0.68 18.82
CA ASP A 234 19.96 -0.28 19.96
C ASP A 234 18.73 -1.21 20.09
N LYS A 235 18.86 -2.20 20.98
CA LYS A 235 17.81 -3.18 21.24
C LYS A 235 16.49 -2.53 21.67
N LYS A 236 16.55 -1.46 22.50
CA LYS A 236 15.33 -0.79 22.99
C LYS A 236 14.56 -0.14 21.84
N MET A 237 15.25 0.60 20.98
CA MET A 237 14.65 1.23 19.81
C MET A 237 14.13 0.18 18.82
N SER A 238 14.87 -0.88 18.55
CA SER A 238 14.46 -1.98 17.67
C SER A 238 13.19 -2.67 18.18
N ILE A 239 13.08 -2.93 19.48
CA ILE A 239 11.86 -3.49 20.07
C ILE A 239 10.67 -2.52 19.92
N ARG A 240 10.86 -1.21 20.08
CA ARG A 240 9.81 -0.20 19.88
C ARG A 240 9.31 -0.21 18.43
N ILE A 241 10.21 -0.27 17.44
CA ILE A 241 9.85 -0.37 16.03
C ILE A 241 9.00 -1.64 15.78
N LEU A 242 9.45 -2.79 16.25
CA LEU A 242 8.76 -4.07 16.05
C LEU A 242 7.43 -4.16 16.80
N LYS A 243 7.32 -3.56 18.00
CA LYS A 243 6.08 -3.53 18.78
C LYS A 243 4.93 -2.85 18.04
N VAL A 244 5.22 -1.84 17.23
CA VAL A 244 4.25 -1.17 16.36
C VAL A 244 4.12 -1.92 15.03
N GLY A 245 5.22 -2.40 14.49
CA GLY A 245 5.28 -2.99 13.15
C GLY A 245 4.67 -4.38 13.06
N ILE A 246 4.92 -5.27 14.03
CA ILE A 246 4.43 -6.66 13.98
C ILE A 246 2.90 -6.74 13.90
N PRO A 247 2.12 -6.04 14.77
CA PRO A 247 0.67 -6.07 14.64
C PRO A 247 0.18 -5.55 13.29
N ALA A 248 0.86 -4.57 12.71
CA ALA A 248 0.52 -4.04 11.39
C ALA A 248 0.85 -5.03 10.26
N ALA A 249 1.94 -5.80 10.36
CA ALA A 249 2.26 -6.86 9.40
C ALA A 249 1.22 -8.00 9.47
N ILE A 250 0.86 -8.41 10.69
CA ILE A 250 -0.19 -9.43 10.90
C ILE A 250 -1.52 -8.94 10.31
N GLU A 251 -1.89 -7.68 10.53
CA GLU A 251 -3.08 -7.07 9.95
C GLU A 251 -3.09 -7.14 8.42
N GLN A 252 -1.98 -6.78 7.78
CA GLN A 252 -1.85 -6.85 6.32
C GLN A 252 -1.88 -8.30 5.81
N GLY A 253 -1.28 -9.25 6.53
CA GLY A 253 -1.32 -10.68 6.20
C GLY A 253 -2.77 -11.23 6.29
N ILE A 254 -3.46 -10.96 7.40
CA ILE A 254 -4.86 -11.32 7.61
C ILE A 254 -5.75 -10.74 6.50
N PHE A 255 -5.55 -9.47 6.16
CA PHE A 255 -6.30 -8.81 5.08
C PHE A 255 -6.06 -9.50 3.73
N ARG A 256 -4.81 -9.82 3.40
CA ARG A 256 -4.46 -10.48 2.14
C ARG A 256 -5.06 -11.88 2.02
N ILE A 257 -4.96 -12.69 3.08
CA ILE A 257 -5.56 -14.02 3.09
C ILE A 257 -7.09 -13.93 2.95
N GLY A 258 -7.71 -13.01 3.67
CA GLY A 258 -9.16 -12.79 3.56
C GLY A 258 -9.59 -12.34 2.16
N MET A 259 -8.80 -11.48 1.50
CA MET A 259 -9.06 -11.09 0.11
C MET A 259 -8.93 -12.26 -0.87
N LEU A 260 -7.96 -13.17 -0.67
CA LEU A 260 -7.84 -14.39 -1.49
C LEU A 260 -9.06 -15.28 -1.34
N ILE A 261 -9.54 -15.49 -0.10
CA ILE A 261 -10.75 -16.28 0.15
C ILE A 261 -11.96 -15.64 -0.54
N PHE A 262 -12.12 -14.32 -0.38
CA PHE A 262 -13.19 -13.57 -1.03
C PHE A 262 -13.11 -13.69 -2.57
N GLU A 263 -11.92 -13.57 -3.14
CA GLU A 263 -11.68 -13.70 -4.57
C GLU A 263 -12.01 -15.09 -5.10
N MET A 264 -11.66 -16.17 -4.34
CA MET A 264 -12.05 -17.55 -4.68
C MET A 264 -13.57 -17.72 -4.72
N MET A 265 -14.30 -17.09 -3.80
CA MET A 265 -15.77 -17.12 -3.78
C MET A 265 -16.35 -16.38 -5.00
N VAL A 266 -15.74 -15.28 -5.45
CA VAL A 266 -16.18 -14.59 -6.68
C VAL A 266 -15.85 -15.41 -7.93
N ILE A 267 -14.70 -16.08 -7.97
CA ILE A 267 -14.32 -16.99 -9.09
C ILE A 267 -15.35 -18.11 -9.25
N SER A 268 -15.91 -18.64 -8.17
CA SER A 268 -16.92 -19.70 -8.23
C SER A 268 -18.23 -19.28 -8.90
N LEU A 269 -18.49 -17.98 -9.09
CA LEU A 269 -19.63 -17.46 -9.84
C LEU A 269 -19.46 -17.57 -11.38
N GLY A 270 -18.28 -18.01 -11.84
CA GLY A 270 -17.97 -18.16 -13.26
C GLY A 270 -17.14 -17.00 -13.85
N THR A 271 -16.66 -17.25 -15.06
CA THR A 271 -15.69 -16.36 -15.73
C THR A 271 -16.25 -14.95 -16.01
N MET A 272 -17.51 -14.85 -16.41
CA MET A 272 -18.15 -13.56 -16.71
C MET A 272 -18.24 -12.67 -15.46
N ALA A 273 -18.73 -13.22 -14.35
CA ALA A 273 -18.83 -12.51 -13.08
C ALA A 273 -17.44 -12.11 -12.54
N TYR A 274 -16.46 -12.99 -12.65
CA TYR A 274 -15.10 -12.69 -12.24
C TYR A 274 -14.45 -11.58 -13.09
N THR A 275 -14.67 -11.60 -14.42
CA THR A 275 -14.19 -10.56 -15.33
C THR A 275 -14.82 -9.21 -14.98
N ALA A 276 -16.14 -9.17 -14.78
CA ALA A 276 -16.87 -7.98 -14.35
C ALA A 276 -16.33 -7.42 -13.03
N HIS A 277 -16.06 -8.32 -12.06
CA HIS A 277 -15.44 -7.97 -10.77
C HIS A 277 -14.06 -7.33 -10.96
N LYS A 278 -13.19 -7.90 -11.79
CA LYS A 278 -11.85 -7.36 -12.07
C LYS A 278 -11.89 -6.00 -12.75
N ILE A 279 -12.81 -5.79 -13.69
CA ILE A 279 -13.02 -4.48 -14.33
C ILE A 279 -13.42 -3.44 -13.29
N ALA A 280 -14.41 -3.75 -12.44
CA ALA A 280 -14.86 -2.85 -11.38
C ALA A 280 -13.75 -2.51 -10.38
N LEU A 281 -12.94 -3.49 -9.94
CA LEU A 281 -11.77 -3.26 -9.07
C LEU A 281 -10.71 -2.39 -9.75
N THR A 282 -10.48 -2.57 -11.06
CA THR A 282 -9.52 -1.75 -11.80
C THR A 282 -9.97 -0.30 -11.85
N ALA A 283 -11.24 -0.05 -12.12
CA ALA A 283 -11.81 1.30 -12.06
C ALA A 283 -11.74 1.89 -10.64
N GLU A 284 -12.07 1.10 -9.60
CA GLU A 284 -11.99 1.51 -8.20
C GLU A 284 -10.57 1.87 -7.76
N SER A 285 -9.53 1.24 -8.32
CA SER A 285 -8.13 1.46 -7.92
C SER A 285 -7.71 2.93 -8.00
N PHE A 286 -8.29 3.71 -8.90
CA PHE A 286 -8.03 5.15 -8.99
C PHE A 286 -8.50 5.88 -7.73
N SER A 287 -9.71 5.61 -7.26
CA SER A 287 -10.23 6.19 -6.02
C SER A 287 -9.47 5.66 -4.79
N TYR A 288 -9.16 4.36 -4.77
CA TYR A 288 -8.38 3.73 -3.71
C TYR A 288 -7.02 4.41 -3.52
N ASN A 289 -6.30 4.70 -4.61
CA ASN A 289 -5.00 5.38 -4.55
C ASN A 289 -5.11 6.79 -3.96
N MET A 290 -6.21 7.51 -4.25
CA MET A 290 -6.50 8.80 -3.59
C MET A 290 -6.64 8.63 -2.08
N GLY A 291 -7.50 7.70 -1.63
CA GLY A 291 -7.71 7.42 -0.20
C GLY A 291 -6.43 7.00 0.51
N PHE A 292 -5.60 6.17 -0.13
CA PHE A 292 -4.34 5.71 0.44
C PHE A 292 -3.33 6.85 0.60
N GLY A 293 -3.26 7.78 -0.35
CA GLY A 293 -2.40 8.97 -0.24
C GLY A 293 -2.79 9.86 0.96
N PHE A 294 -4.10 10.06 1.20
CA PHE A 294 -4.58 10.75 2.38
C PHE A 294 -4.30 9.95 3.67
N ALA A 295 -4.40 8.63 3.65
CA ALA A 295 -4.04 7.78 4.79
C ALA A 295 -2.56 7.92 5.17
N VAL A 296 -1.67 7.99 4.18
CA VAL A 296 -0.23 8.26 4.39
C VAL A 296 -0.03 9.63 5.04
N ALA A 297 -0.72 10.67 4.57
CA ALA A 297 -0.65 12.00 5.17
C ALA A 297 -1.17 12.01 6.62
N GLY A 298 -2.31 11.38 6.88
CA GLY A 298 -2.88 11.23 8.22
C GLY A 298 -1.94 10.52 9.18
N THR A 299 -1.30 9.44 8.73
CA THR A 299 -0.31 8.68 9.52
C THR A 299 0.85 9.58 9.97
N ALA A 300 1.44 10.34 9.06
CA ALA A 300 2.57 11.20 9.36
C ALA A 300 2.18 12.40 10.26
N LEU A 301 1.07 13.08 9.93
CA LEU A 301 0.63 14.28 10.65
C LEU A 301 0.21 13.96 12.09
N VAL A 302 -0.57 12.88 12.30
CA VAL A 302 -0.96 12.46 13.65
C VAL A 302 0.27 12.13 14.50
N GLY A 303 1.23 11.37 13.95
CA GLY A 303 2.48 11.11 14.65
C GLY A 303 3.25 12.38 15.02
N GLN A 304 3.34 13.34 14.09
CA GLN A 304 3.99 14.64 14.32
C GLN A 304 3.30 15.47 15.42
N GLN A 305 1.97 15.54 15.41
CA GLN A 305 1.23 16.32 16.42
C GLN A 305 1.32 15.66 17.80
N LEU A 306 1.28 14.33 17.88
CA LEU A 306 1.53 13.62 19.14
C LEU A 306 2.96 13.84 19.64
N GLY A 307 3.93 13.91 18.76
CA GLY A 307 5.30 14.27 19.11
C GLY A 307 5.42 15.68 19.69
N LYS A 308 4.58 16.62 19.27
CA LYS A 308 4.46 17.98 19.85
C LYS A 308 3.71 18.01 21.19
N GLY A 309 3.19 16.88 21.64
CA GLY A 309 2.37 16.79 22.85
C GLY A 309 0.93 17.28 22.67
N SER A 310 0.45 17.49 21.44
CA SER A 310 -0.89 18.03 21.18
C SER A 310 -1.85 16.96 20.64
N ALA A 311 -2.50 16.20 21.50
CA ALA A 311 -3.55 15.27 21.13
C ALA A 311 -4.74 15.97 20.45
N LYS A 312 -5.03 17.22 20.83
CA LYS A 312 -6.11 18.03 20.23
C LYS A 312 -5.82 18.37 18.77
N ASP A 313 -4.58 18.77 18.46
CA ASP A 313 -4.19 19.06 17.08
C ASP A 313 -4.08 17.78 16.24
N ALA A 314 -3.61 16.67 16.83
CA ALA A 314 -3.62 15.37 16.18
C ALA A 314 -5.03 14.93 15.79
N HIS A 315 -6.02 15.11 16.70
CA HIS A 315 -7.41 14.80 16.42
C HIS A 315 -8.00 15.68 15.30
N ARG A 316 -7.73 16.98 15.35
CA ARG A 316 -8.16 17.93 14.31
C ARG A 316 -7.57 17.60 12.95
N ASP A 317 -6.25 17.37 12.88
CA ASP A 317 -5.55 17.10 11.62
C ASP A 317 -6.01 15.76 11.01
N ALA A 318 -6.29 14.75 11.85
CA ALA A 318 -6.88 13.49 11.41
C ALA A 318 -8.28 13.68 10.81
N LEU A 319 -9.17 14.42 11.49
CA LEU A 319 -10.52 14.69 10.98
C LEU A 319 -10.47 15.51 9.69
N ALA A 320 -9.63 16.55 9.63
CA ALA A 320 -9.45 17.34 8.41
C ALA A 320 -8.97 16.49 7.24
N THR A 321 -7.99 15.60 7.47
CA THR A 321 -7.50 14.66 6.45
C THR A 321 -8.59 13.70 6.00
N THR A 322 -9.38 13.18 6.95
CA THR A 322 -10.51 12.28 6.65
C THR A 322 -11.59 12.98 5.82
N THR A 323 -11.95 14.22 6.17
CA THR A 323 -12.94 15.01 5.42
C THR A 323 -12.48 15.26 3.99
N LEU A 324 -11.20 15.60 3.78
CA LEU A 324 -10.64 15.79 2.44
C LEU A 324 -10.64 14.50 1.63
N ALA A 325 -10.33 13.37 2.26
CA ALA A 325 -10.38 12.07 1.61
C ALA A 325 -11.82 11.68 1.24
N ILE A 326 -12.80 11.90 2.14
CA ILE A 326 -14.22 11.67 1.84
C ILE A 326 -14.61 12.48 0.61
N PHE A 327 -14.29 13.77 0.60
CA PHE A 327 -14.64 14.65 -0.53
C PHE A 327 -14.01 14.15 -1.84
N ALA A 328 -12.70 13.87 -1.85
CA ALA A 328 -12.00 13.42 -3.04
C ALA A 328 -12.52 12.05 -3.56
N MET A 329 -12.70 11.07 -2.66
CA MET A 329 -13.19 9.75 -3.04
C MET A 329 -14.68 9.77 -3.42
N SER A 330 -15.50 10.66 -2.82
CA SER A 330 -16.92 10.81 -3.19
C SER A 330 -17.09 11.41 -4.58
N ILE A 331 -16.15 12.23 -5.07
CA ILE A 331 -16.14 12.69 -6.47
C ILE A 331 -16.01 11.48 -7.41
N PHE A 332 -15.09 10.56 -7.14
CA PHE A 332 -14.98 9.30 -7.89
C PHE A 332 -16.24 8.45 -7.73
N GLY A 333 -16.78 8.35 -6.51
CA GLY A 333 -18.04 7.67 -6.27
C GLY A 333 -19.18 8.22 -7.13
N LEU A 334 -19.32 9.54 -7.19
CA LEU A 334 -20.33 10.19 -8.04
C LEU A 334 -20.09 9.89 -9.52
N MET A 335 -18.85 9.88 -9.97
CA MET A 335 -18.50 9.52 -11.34
C MET A 335 -18.82 8.04 -11.64
N PHE A 336 -18.55 7.12 -10.70
CA PHE A 336 -18.93 5.71 -10.83
C PHE A 336 -20.44 5.48 -10.83
N PHE A 337 -21.21 6.33 -10.15
CA PHE A 337 -22.67 6.24 -10.11
C PHE A 337 -23.31 6.78 -11.39
N ILE A 338 -22.86 7.95 -11.87
CA ILE A 338 -23.47 8.64 -13.03
C ILE A 338 -23.00 8.05 -14.37
N LEU A 339 -21.71 7.71 -14.48
CA LEU A 339 -21.05 7.32 -15.73
C LEU A 339 -20.49 5.90 -15.72
N PRO A 340 -21.12 4.89 -15.08
CA PRO A 340 -20.52 3.55 -14.99
C PRO A 340 -20.37 2.92 -16.37
N GLY A 341 -21.37 3.07 -17.24
CA GLY A 341 -21.34 2.51 -18.60
C GLY A 341 -20.20 3.06 -19.45
N THR A 342 -19.93 4.37 -19.38
CA THR A 342 -18.80 4.99 -20.11
C THR A 342 -17.45 4.46 -19.63
N ILE A 343 -17.30 4.29 -18.32
CA ILE A 343 -16.04 3.76 -17.74
C ILE A 343 -15.84 2.32 -18.18
N ILE A 344 -16.89 1.48 -18.09
CA ILE A 344 -16.81 0.06 -18.39
C ILE A 344 -16.62 -0.20 -19.89
N TYR A 345 -17.21 0.66 -20.75
CA TYR A 345 -17.03 0.60 -22.20
C TYR A 345 -15.56 0.66 -22.64
N MET A 346 -14.70 1.31 -21.83
CA MET A 346 -13.26 1.34 -22.10
C MET A 346 -12.56 -0.03 -21.91
N PHE A 347 -13.21 -0.99 -21.24
CA PHE A 347 -12.61 -2.28 -20.88
C PHE A 347 -13.17 -3.47 -21.65
N THR A 348 -14.44 -3.43 -22.05
CA THR A 348 -15.10 -4.56 -22.71
C THR A 348 -16.29 -4.12 -23.56
N ASP A 349 -16.56 -4.88 -24.63
CA ASP A 349 -17.76 -4.74 -25.46
C ASP A 349 -18.83 -5.77 -25.14
N GLU A 350 -18.54 -6.79 -24.33
CA GLU A 350 -19.43 -7.88 -23.98
C GLU A 350 -20.62 -7.39 -23.13
N PRO A 351 -21.90 -7.51 -23.62
CA PRO A 351 -23.06 -6.93 -22.94
C PRO A 351 -23.29 -7.46 -21.53
N GLU A 352 -23.12 -8.77 -21.31
CA GLU A 352 -23.32 -9.42 -20.01
C GLU A 352 -22.32 -8.93 -18.97
N ILE A 353 -21.05 -8.82 -19.35
CA ILE A 353 -20.00 -8.27 -18.47
C ILE A 353 -20.26 -6.79 -18.17
N LYS A 354 -20.71 -6.01 -19.16
CA LYS A 354 -21.08 -4.60 -18.98
C LYS A 354 -22.18 -4.43 -17.95
N GLU A 355 -23.23 -5.24 -18.01
CA GLU A 355 -24.34 -5.18 -17.06
C GLU A 355 -23.87 -5.46 -15.64
N MET A 356 -23.20 -6.61 -15.42
CA MET A 356 -22.66 -6.99 -14.11
C MET A 356 -21.68 -5.97 -13.54
N ALA A 357 -20.76 -5.46 -14.36
CA ALA A 357 -19.77 -4.48 -13.93
C ALA A 357 -20.40 -3.10 -13.63
N THR A 358 -21.46 -2.73 -14.35
CA THR A 358 -22.22 -1.50 -14.09
C THR A 358 -22.87 -1.53 -12.71
N VAL A 359 -23.52 -2.64 -12.36
CA VAL A 359 -24.11 -2.83 -11.03
C VAL A 359 -23.03 -2.79 -9.95
N ALA A 360 -21.92 -3.50 -10.16
CA ALA A 360 -20.79 -3.50 -9.24
C ALA A 360 -20.21 -2.08 -9.03
N LEU A 361 -20.05 -1.30 -10.09
CA LEU A 361 -19.51 0.05 -10.03
C LEU A 361 -20.47 1.04 -9.31
N ARG A 362 -21.78 0.87 -9.48
CA ARG A 362 -22.79 1.63 -8.73
C ARG A 362 -22.78 1.29 -7.24
N LEU A 363 -22.62 0.02 -6.89
CA LEU A 363 -22.50 -0.40 -5.49
C LEU A 363 -21.21 0.14 -4.86
N VAL A 364 -20.09 0.13 -5.60
CA VAL A 364 -18.82 0.70 -5.10
C VAL A 364 -18.90 2.21 -4.88
N SER A 365 -19.75 2.90 -5.60
CA SER A 365 -19.92 4.36 -5.41
C SER A 365 -20.39 4.68 -3.99
N ILE A 366 -21.27 3.84 -3.43
CA ILE A 366 -21.81 4.00 -2.06
C ILE A 366 -20.72 3.68 -1.03
N CYS A 367 -19.77 2.80 -1.36
CA CYS A 367 -18.67 2.46 -0.46
C CYS A 367 -17.66 3.58 -0.24
N GLN A 368 -17.50 4.51 -1.19
CA GLN A 368 -16.39 5.45 -1.23
C GLN A 368 -16.23 6.30 0.04
N PRO A 369 -17.28 6.91 0.62
CA PRO A 369 -17.14 7.64 1.87
C PRO A 369 -16.70 6.77 3.05
N PHE A 370 -17.25 5.54 3.14
CA PHE A 370 -16.88 4.59 4.20
C PHE A 370 -15.44 4.12 4.06
N GLN A 371 -15.03 3.87 2.83
CA GLN A 371 -13.65 3.47 2.52
C GLN A 371 -12.66 4.57 2.88
N ALA A 372 -12.97 5.84 2.56
CA ALA A 372 -12.16 7.00 2.94
C ALA A 372 -11.96 7.09 4.46
N VAL A 373 -13.05 7.00 5.22
CA VAL A 373 -13.00 7.02 6.70
C VAL A 373 -12.17 5.86 7.24
N SER A 374 -12.41 4.64 6.78
CA SER A 374 -11.69 3.44 7.23
C SER A 374 -10.20 3.55 6.93
N MET A 375 -9.82 3.94 5.71
CA MET A 375 -8.41 4.03 5.29
C MET A 375 -7.65 5.11 6.06
N VAL A 376 -8.20 6.33 6.13
CA VAL A 376 -7.50 7.47 6.75
C VAL A 376 -7.40 7.31 8.25
N LEU A 377 -8.50 6.92 8.93
CA LEU A 377 -8.45 6.74 10.38
C LEU A 377 -7.59 5.54 10.79
N SER A 378 -7.58 4.44 10.02
CA SER A 378 -6.61 3.35 10.24
C SER A 378 -5.16 3.84 10.08
N GLY A 379 -4.89 4.67 9.07
CA GLY A 379 -3.60 5.33 8.92
C GLY A 379 -3.24 6.20 10.13
N CYS A 380 -4.16 7.03 10.61
CA CYS A 380 -3.98 7.86 11.79
C CYS A 380 -3.68 7.04 13.05
N LEU A 381 -4.42 5.94 13.27
CA LEU A 381 -4.18 5.02 14.38
C LEU A 381 -2.80 4.37 14.30
N ARG A 382 -2.36 3.95 13.10
CA ARG A 382 -0.99 3.44 12.89
C ARG A 382 0.06 4.52 13.18
N GLY A 383 -0.15 5.76 12.76
CA GLY A 383 0.73 6.89 13.05
C GLY A 383 0.80 7.24 14.54
N ALA A 384 -0.28 7.00 15.27
CA ALA A 384 -0.32 7.10 16.72
C ALA A 384 0.34 5.91 17.45
N GLY A 385 0.65 4.81 16.73
CA GLY A 385 1.19 3.58 17.29
C GLY A 385 0.15 2.56 17.74
N ASP A 386 -1.15 2.84 17.59
CA ASP A 386 -2.25 1.92 17.96
C ASP A 386 -2.58 0.96 16.81
N THR A 387 -1.58 0.17 16.39
CA THR A 387 -1.71 -0.81 15.33
C THR A 387 -2.55 -2.02 15.73
N LYS A 388 -2.66 -2.31 17.05
CA LYS A 388 -3.48 -3.41 17.54
C LYS A 388 -4.98 -3.16 17.31
N ALA A 389 -5.45 -1.92 17.52
CA ALA A 389 -6.84 -1.58 17.24
C ALA A 389 -7.19 -1.80 15.78
N VAL A 390 -6.31 -1.39 14.86
CA VAL A 390 -6.50 -1.57 13.41
C VAL A 390 -6.51 -3.05 13.05
N LEU A 391 -5.59 -3.85 13.61
CA LEU A 391 -5.55 -5.31 13.44
C LEU A 391 -6.90 -5.97 13.76
N TRP A 392 -7.46 -5.67 14.94
CA TRP A 392 -8.74 -6.28 15.35
C TRP A 392 -9.92 -5.81 14.50
N ILE A 393 -9.96 -4.54 14.13
CA ILE A 393 -11.02 -4.01 13.23
C ILE A 393 -10.96 -4.71 11.88
N THR A 394 -9.76 -4.91 11.32
CA THR A 394 -9.56 -5.59 10.04
C THR A 394 -9.90 -7.06 10.15
N ALA A 395 -9.48 -7.75 11.22
CA ALA A 395 -9.77 -9.17 11.44
C ALA A 395 -11.28 -9.43 11.56
N ILE A 396 -11.98 -8.65 12.40
CA ILE A 396 -13.44 -8.79 12.57
C ILE A 396 -14.16 -8.47 11.25
N GLY A 397 -13.82 -7.35 10.60
CA GLY A 397 -14.45 -6.97 9.33
C GLY A 397 -14.28 -8.05 8.27
N MET A 398 -13.08 -8.62 8.13
CA MET A 398 -12.81 -9.61 7.10
C MET A 398 -13.42 -10.99 7.42
N TYR A 399 -13.15 -11.53 8.61
CA TYR A 399 -13.45 -12.94 8.92
C TYR A 399 -14.79 -13.16 9.61
N VAL A 400 -15.36 -12.13 10.27
CA VAL A 400 -16.67 -12.24 10.90
C VAL A 400 -17.78 -11.63 10.05
N ILE A 401 -17.46 -10.61 9.24
CA ILE A 401 -18.46 -9.93 8.42
C ILE A 401 -18.31 -10.30 6.96
N ARG A 402 -17.20 -9.94 6.29
CA ARG A 402 -17.07 -10.08 4.84
C ARG A 402 -17.18 -11.52 4.38
N ILE A 403 -16.35 -12.43 4.86
CA ILE A 403 -16.33 -13.82 4.40
C ILE A 403 -17.65 -14.55 4.69
N PRO A 404 -18.19 -14.54 5.93
CA PRO A 404 -19.42 -15.27 6.22
C PRO A 404 -20.65 -14.71 5.50
N LEU A 405 -20.77 -13.37 5.42
CA LEU A 405 -21.88 -12.77 4.69
C LEU A 405 -21.76 -13.01 3.18
N THR A 406 -20.53 -12.98 2.61
CA THR A 406 -20.33 -13.32 1.20
C THR A 406 -20.77 -14.74 0.93
N TYR A 407 -20.36 -15.70 1.78
CA TYR A 407 -20.84 -17.09 1.66
C TYR A 407 -22.37 -17.16 1.69
N PHE A 408 -23.01 -16.48 2.62
CA PHE A 408 -24.47 -16.48 2.76
C PHE A 408 -25.17 -15.86 1.53
N PHE A 409 -24.72 -14.71 1.06
CA PHE A 409 -25.31 -14.02 -0.09
C PHE A 409 -25.10 -14.79 -1.40
N LEU A 410 -23.91 -15.36 -1.63
CA LEU A 410 -23.61 -16.07 -2.86
C LEU A 410 -24.26 -17.45 -2.94
N TYR A 411 -24.17 -18.24 -1.86
CA TYR A 411 -24.54 -19.67 -1.92
C TYR A 411 -25.89 -20.01 -1.26
N LYS A 412 -26.46 -19.09 -0.44
CA LYS A 412 -27.77 -19.34 0.19
C LYS A 412 -28.89 -18.50 -0.41
N ILE A 413 -28.60 -17.23 -0.78
CA ILE A 413 -29.58 -16.31 -1.37
C ILE A 413 -29.43 -16.26 -2.88
N ASP A 414 -28.30 -16.66 -3.44
CA ASP A 414 -27.97 -16.67 -4.87
C ASP A 414 -28.09 -15.27 -5.53
N THR A 415 -27.46 -14.27 -4.89
CA THR A 415 -27.48 -12.89 -5.36
C THR A 415 -26.42 -12.58 -6.42
N GLY A 416 -25.62 -13.54 -6.80
CA GLY A 416 -24.55 -13.38 -7.77
C GLY A 416 -23.50 -12.35 -7.34
N LEU A 417 -22.87 -11.69 -8.31
CA LEU A 417 -21.81 -10.70 -8.09
C LEU A 417 -22.29 -9.51 -7.25
N SER A 418 -23.54 -9.08 -7.40
CA SER A 418 -24.11 -7.95 -6.64
C SER A 418 -24.07 -8.20 -5.14
N GLY A 419 -24.32 -9.43 -4.69
CA GLY A 419 -24.23 -9.80 -3.28
C GLY A 419 -22.84 -9.64 -2.70
N ALA A 420 -21.80 -10.02 -3.45
CA ALA A 420 -20.40 -9.82 -3.02
C ALA A 420 -20.09 -8.33 -2.81
N TRP A 421 -20.55 -7.45 -3.68
CA TRP A 421 -20.33 -6.00 -3.58
C TRP A 421 -21.16 -5.34 -2.47
N ILE A 422 -22.40 -5.80 -2.23
CA ILE A 422 -23.21 -5.36 -1.09
C ILE A 422 -22.49 -5.72 0.22
N VAL A 423 -22.00 -6.94 0.35
CA VAL A 423 -21.26 -7.38 1.55
C VAL A 423 -19.96 -6.57 1.73
N MET A 424 -19.26 -6.24 0.64
CA MET A 424 -18.10 -5.36 0.71
C MET A 424 -18.46 -3.98 1.26
N THR A 425 -19.61 -3.43 0.87
CA THR A 425 -20.13 -2.16 1.39
C THR A 425 -20.43 -2.24 2.88
N ILE A 426 -21.07 -3.33 3.34
CA ILE A 426 -21.39 -3.57 4.76
C ILE A 426 -20.11 -3.66 5.59
N ASP A 427 -19.10 -4.42 5.13
CA ASP A 427 -17.81 -4.52 5.81
C ASP A 427 -17.10 -3.16 5.91
N LEU A 428 -17.05 -2.40 4.83
CA LEU A 428 -16.43 -1.07 4.83
C LEU A 428 -17.18 -0.07 5.75
N ALA A 429 -18.52 -0.12 5.77
CA ALA A 429 -19.31 0.66 6.70
C ALA A 429 -19.03 0.28 8.16
N PHE A 430 -18.95 -1.02 8.47
CA PHE A 430 -18.56 -1.50 9.80
C PHE A 430 -17.16 -1.01 10.19
N ARG A 431 -16.16 -1.20 9.33
CA ARG A 431 -14.78 -0.76 9.61
C ARG A 431 -14.69 0.73 9.80
N SER A 432 -15.38 1.52 8.97
CA SER A 432 -15.40 2.97 9.11
C SER A 432 -15.97 3.39 10.45
N MET A 433 -17.09 2.80 10.87
CA MET A 433 -17.73 3.06 12.17
C MET A 433 -16.84 2.61 13.33
N ALA A 434 -16.22 1.43 13.24
CA ALA A 434 -15.31 0.91 14.26
C ALA A 434 -14.06 1.81 14.40
N CYS A 435 -13.42 2.19 13.29
CA CYS A 435 -12.30 3.13 13.31
C CYS A 435 -12.69 4.48 13.90
N TYR A 436 -13.84 5.03 13.50
CA TYR A 436 -14.33 6.29 14.06
C TYR A 436 -14.61 6.21 15.57
N ARG A 437 -15.24 5.13 16.05
CA ARG A 437 -15.50 4.90 17.48
C ARG A 437 -14.22 4.79 18.29
N VAL A 438 -13.22 4.02 17.78
CA VAL A 438 -11.91 3.90 18.45
C VAL A 438 -11.20 5.24 18.45
N PHE A 439 -11.24 5.96 17.34
CA PHE A 439 -10.63 7.27 17.23
C PHE A 439 -11.27 8.30 18.16
N LYS A 440 -12.60 8.34 18.23
CA LYS A 440 -13.37 9.24 19.12
C LYS A 440 -13.09 8.99 20.61
N LYS A 441 -12.87 7.72 21.03
CA LYS A 441 -12.51 7.38 22.43
C LYS A 441 -11.18 7.97 22.88
N GLY A 442 -10.30 8.39 21.98
CA GLY A 442 -9.07 9.11 22.28
C GLY A 442 -7.95 8.30 22.93
N LYS A 443 -8.14 7.00 23.23
CA LYS A 443 -7.12 6.15 23.89
C LYS A 443 -5.81 6.04 23.10
N TRP A 444 -5.88 6.15 21.78
CA TRP A 444 -4.73 6.14 20.89
C TRP A 444 -3.70 7.25 21.15
N SER A 445 -4.15 8.38 21.75
CA SER A 445 -3.27 9.53 22.05
C SER A 445 -2.30 9.25 23.19
N TYR A 446 -2.60 8.28 24.04
CA TYR A 446 -1.79 7.87 25.19
C TYR A 446 -0.92 6.64 24.92
N VAL A 447 -0.96 6.07 23.71
CA VAL A 447 -0.14 4.90 23.37
C VAL A 447 1.33 5.31 23.37
N SER A 448 2.12 4.66 24.24
CA SER A 448 3.57 4.81 24.25
C SER A 448 4.19 3.99 23.11
N VAL A 449 4.95 4.66 22.26
CA VAL A 449 5.65 4.05 21.13
C VAL A 449 7.14 4.01 21.37
#